data_f8ae31232b163b2533a3d86c3d1bfd2b
#
_entry.id   f8ae31232b163b2533a3d86c3d1bfd2b
#
_cell.length_a   1.000
_cell.length_b   1.000
_cell.length_c   1.000
_cell.angle_alpha   90.00
_cell.angle_beta   90.00
_cell.angle_gamma   90.00
#
_symmetry.space_group_name_H-M   'P 1'
#
loop_
_entity.id
_entity.type
_entity.pdbx_description
1 polymer ?
#
loop_
_entity_poly.entity_id
_entity_poly.type
_entity_poly.pdbx_seq_one_letter_code
_entity_poly.pdbx_strand_id
1 'polypeptide(L)'
;MLSRLSILCTLLFGLALSGAGPAKAENVWIAPDMPFFEYTVRGQTYTIERNQDTNATITGSFAKTSRKCPPFCIHPMKAADGVVTVGELELLEFVADYVETDLGLLVDARLSNWYDAGTIPGSVSLPFNLFDPTGNPFFKPVVSRLGGQLKADGNWDFADAKHLLLFCNGPWCDQSPRAIRNLISIGYPAEKLLYYRGGMQSWLMMGLPTIKPSGV
;
A
#
# COMPACT_ATOMS: atom_id res chain seq x y z
N MET A 1 -20.93 83.46 25.00
CA MET A 1 -21.20 82.08 25.44
C MET A 1 -21.11 81.20 24.24
N LEU A 2 -19.96 80.54 24.03
CA LEU A 2 -19.70 79.68 22.88
C LEU A 2 -19.94 78.26 23.28
N SER A 3 -20.90 77.56 22.58
CA SER A 3 -21.19 76.19 22.73
C SER A 3 -20.19 75.35 21.84
N ARG A 4 -19.43 74.44 22.43
CA ARG A 4 -18.55 73.51 21.72
C ARG A 4 -19.32 72.28 21.31
N LEU A 5 -19.43 72.01 19.98
CA LEU A 5 -20.01 70.83 19.39
C LEU A 5 -18.89 69.79 19.23
N SER A 6 -18.95 68.69 20.01
CA SER A 6 -18.02 67.59 19.91
C SER A 6 -18.54 66.59 18.83
N ILE A 7 -17.79 66.46 17.74
CA ILE A 7 -18.06 65.47 16.70
C ILE A 7 -17.38 64.14 17.11
N LEU A 8 -18.19 63.11 17.41
CA LEU A 8 -17.75 61.76 17.71
C LEU A 8 -17.61 61.03 16.40
N CYS A 9 -16.37 60.79 16.00
CA CYS A 9 -16.05 60.03 14.78
C CYS A 9 -16.00 58.53 15.12
N THR A 10 -17.05 57.79 14.79
CA THR A 10 -17.12 56.32 14.97
C THR A 10 -16.42 55.66 13.80
N LEU A 11 -15.21 55.13 14.04
CA LEU A 11 -14.50 54.28 13.11
C LEU A 11 -15.15 52.86 13.10
N LEU A 12 -15.91 52.55 12.05
CA LEU A 12 -16.37 51.20 11.76
C LEU A 12 -15.19 50.41 11.17
N PHE A 13 -14.63 49.55 11.99
CA PHE A 13 -13.63 48.53 11.53
C PHE A 13 -14.39 47.41 10.83
N GLY A 14 -14.45 47.47 9.51
CA GLY A 14 -15.01 46.40 8.69
C GLY A 14 -14.10 45.16 8.73
N LEU A 15 -14.55 44.12 9.43
CA LEU A 15 -13.92 42.80 9.42
C LEU A 15 -14.18 42.16 8.04
N ALA A 16 -13.22 42.24 7.13
CA ALA A 16 -13.25 41.49 5.87
C ALA A 16 -13.06 39.99 6.19
N LEU A 17 -14.15 39.23 6.25
CA LEU A 17 -14.08 37.79 6.19
C LEU A 17 -13.58 37.42 4.79
N SER A 18 -12.30 37.11 4.69
CA SER A 18 -11.75 36.43 3.51
C SER A 18 -12.34 35.04 3.47
N GLY A 19 -13.44 34.87 2.76
CA GLY A 19 -13.98 33.56 2.44
C GLY A 19 -12.93 32.81 1.59
N ALA A 20 -12.27 31.80 2.16
CA ALA A 20 -11.54 30.83 1.37
C ALA A 20 -12.58 30.15 0.45
N GLY A 21 -12.54 30.49 -0.83
CA GLY A 21 -13.33 29.77 -1.83
C GLY A 21 -12.97 28.28 -1.81
N PRO A 22 -13.86 27.39 -2.27
CA PRO A 22 -13.55 25.98 -2.36
C PRO A 22 -12.24 25.82 -3.16
N ALA A 23 -11.27 25.12 -2.58
CA ALA A 23 -10.03 24.81 -3.26
C ALA A 23 -10.39 24.15 -4.60
N LYS A 24 -9.93 24.72 -5.70
CA LYS A 24 -10.16 24.20 -7.03
C LYS A 24 -9.51 22.81 -7.07
N ALA A 25 -10.28 21.76 -7.36
CA ALA A 25 -9.73 20.42 -7.52
C ALA A 25 -8.63 20.49 -8.60
N GLU A 26 -7.40 20.26 -8.18
CA GLU A 26 -6.26 20.29 -9.08
C GLU A 26 -6.11 18.89 -9.64
N ASN A 27 -6.57 18.61 -10.84
CA ASN A 27 -6.60 17.32 -11.55
C ASN A 27 -5.32 16.45 -11.35
N VAL A 28 -5.08 15.99 -10.13
CA VAL A 28 -3.97 15.11 -9.78
C VAL A 28 -4.42 13.68 -10.06
N TRP A 29 -4.36 13.28 -11.30
CA TRP A 29 -4.82 11.98 -11.77
C TRP A 29 -3.79 10.88 -11.54
N ILE A 30 -4.25 9.63 -11.50
CA ILE A 30 -3.37 8.44 -11.41
C ILE A 30 -2.59 8.30 -12.73
N ALA A 31 -3.28 8.39 -13.87
CA ALA A 31 -2.70 8.37 -15.22
C ALA A 31 -3.49 9.36 -16.11
N PRO A 32 -3.03 9.67 -17.34
CA PRO A 32 -3.65 10.68 -18.20
C PRO A 32 -5.16 10.54 -18.38
N ASP A 33 -5.67 9.31 -18.44
CA ASP A 33 -7.10 9.00 -18.62
C ASP A 33 -7.70 8.30 -17.38
N MET A 34 -7.02 8.32 -16.24
CA MET A 34 -7.42 7.64 -15.02
C MET A 34 -7.42 8.61 -13.83
N PRO A 35 -8.51 9.38 -13.62
CA PRO A 35 -8.63 10.28 -12.47
C PRO A 35 -8.67 9.52 -11.14
N PHE A 36 -9.32 8.37 -11.12
CA PHE A 36 -9.40 7.45 -9.99
C PHE A 36 -9.53 6.01 -10.52
N PHE A 37 -9.36 5.04 -9.62
CA PHE A 37 -9.57 3.62 -9.89
C PHE A 37 -10.43 3.03 -8.78
N GLU A 38 -11.48 2.28 -9.13
CA GLU A 38 -12.36 1.62 -8.17
C GLU A 38 -12.31 0.11 -8.32
N TYR A 39 -12.38 -0.60 -7.22
CA TYR A 39 -12.46 -2.05 -7.17
C TYR A 39 -13.16 -2.54 -5.91
N THR A 40 -13.71 -3.76 -5.99
CA THR A 40 -14.44 -4.38 -4.89
C THR A 40 -13.75 -5.66 -4.44
N VAL A 41 -13.38 -5.73 -3.17
CA VAL A 41 -12.74 -6.91 -2.57
C VAL A 41 -13.55 -7.35 -1.36
N ARG A 42 -13.94 -8.62 -1.34
CA ARG A 42 -14.69 -9.21 -0.21
C ARG A 42 -15.93 -8.40 0.17
N GLY A 43 -16.62 -7.85 -0.84
CA GLY A 43 -17.85 -7.07 -0.67
C GLY A 43 -17.63 -5.61 -0.25
N GLN A 44 -16.40 -5.16 -0.13
CA GLN A 44 -16.07 -3.76 0.15
C GLN A 44 -15.48 -3.09 -1.09
N THR A 45 -16.09 -1.97 -1.51
CA THR A 45 -15.57 -1.13 -2.59
C THR A 45 -14.55 -0.14 -2.05
N TYR A 46 -13.44 0.00 -2.78
CA TYR A 46 -12.37 0.95 -2.52
C TYR A 46 -12.21 1.88 -3.72
N THR A 47 -12.06 3.16 -3.44
CA THR A 47 -11.69 4.17 -4.44
C THR A 47 -10.24 4.56 -4.20
N ILE A 48 -9.41 4.39 -5.21
CA ILE A 48 -8.03 4.87 -5.24
C ILE A 48 -8.03 6.18 -6.01
N GLU A 49 -7.73 7.26 -5.33
CA GLU A 49 -7.58 8.60 -5.89
C GLU A 49 -6.34 9.24 -5.29
N ARG A 50 -5.57 9.97 -6.09
CA ARG A 50 -4.41 10.69 -5.57
C ARG A 50 -4.85 11.89 -4.74
N ASN A 51 -4.04 12.25 -3.74
CA ASN A 51 -4.26 13.48 -2.97
C ASN A 51 -4.27 14.70 -3.90
N GLN A 52 -5.36 15.48 -3.85
CA GLN A 52 -5.56 16.65 -4.70
C GLN A 52 -4.84 17.91 -4.20
N ASP A 53 -4.23 17.88 -2.99
CA ASP A 53 -3.39 18.97 -2.49
C ASP A 53 -1.98 18.89 -3.10
N THR A 54 -1.69 19.74 -4.07
CA THR A 54 -0.39 19.82 -4.73
C THR A 54 0.76 20.32 -3.82
N ASN A 55 0.45 20.81 -2.62
CA ASN A 55 1.44 21.18 -1.60
C ASN A 55 1.66 20.05 -0.58
N ALA A 56 0.93 18.94 -0.69
CA ALA A 56 1.09 17.80 0.21
C ALA A 56 2.50 17.21 0.09
N THR A 57 3.06 16.81 1.21
CA THR A 57 4.38 16.19 1.27
C THR A 57 4.31 14.88 2.05
N ILE A 58 5.18 13.95 1.70
CA ILE A 58 5.34 12.73 2.47
C ILE A 58 5.87 13.06 3.87
N THR A 59 5.29 12.44 4.90
CA THR A 59 5.61 12.71 6.31
C THR A 59 5.96 11.44 7.09
N GLY A 60 6.31 11.60 8.35
CA GLY A 60 6.59 10.49 9.25
C GLY A 60 7.81 9.65 8.85
N SER A 61 7.74 8.35 9.13
CA SER A 61 8.86 7.44 8.90
C SER A 61 9.20 7.25 7.42
N PHE A 62 8.26 7.44 6.50
CA PHE A 62 8.48 7.30 5.08
C PHE A 62 9.16 8.50 4.42
N ALA A 63 9.18 9.68 5.07
CA ALA A 63 9.97 10.83 4.64
C ALA A 63 11.47 10.67 4.91
N LYS A 64 11.87 9.67 5.70
CA LYS A 64 13.27 9.43 6.07
C LYS A 64 14.06 8.90 4.89
N THR A 65 15.05 9.65 4.41
CA THR A 65 15.85 9.32 3.22
C THR A 65 17.03 8.40 3.48
N SER A 66 17.61 8.45 4.69
CA SER A 66 18.82 7.69 5.03
C SER A 66 18.56 6.76 6.20
N ARG A 67 18.82 5.46 5.98
CA ARG A 67 18.61 4.41 6.97
C ARG A 67 19.88 3.59 7.14
N LYS A 68 20.18 3.17 8.38
CA LYS A 68 21.38 2.37 8.67
C LYS A 68 21.25 0.98 8.02
N CYS A 69 22.26 0.59 7.23
CA CYS A 69 22.38 -0.75 6.66
C CYS A 69 23.53 -1.51 7.37
N PRO A 70 23.29 -2.72 7.87
CA PRO A 70 22.00 -3.40 8.04
C PRO A 70 21.13 -2.76 9.15
N PRO A 71 19.81 -3.01 9.24
CA PRO A 71 19.04 -3.92 8.37
C PRO A 71 18.43 -3.24 7.13
N PHE A 72 18.49 -1.90 7.01
CA PHE A 72 17.77 -1.15 5.96
C PHE A 72 18.63 -0.95 4.72
N CYS A 73 19.15 -2.03 4.16
CA CYS A 73 19.93 -1.98 2.93
C CYS A 73 19.04 -1.83 1.71
N ILE A 74 19.59 -1.30 0.62
CA ILE A 74 18.88 -1.26 -0.67
C ILE A 74 18.89 -2.67 -1.27
N HIS A 75 17.72 -3.15 -1.66
CA HIS A 75 17.53 -4.48 -2.27
C HIS A 75 17.45 -4.40 -3.79
N PRO A 76 17.81 -5.50 -4.51
CA PRO A 76 17.72 -5.58 -5.97
C PRO A 76 16.31 -5.31 -6.49
N MET A 77 16.22 -5.01 -7.80
CA MET A 77 14.93 -4.91 -8.49
C MET A 77 14.17 -6.23 -8.47
N LYS A 78 14.85 -7.36 -8.70
CA LYS A 78 14.25 -8.69 -8.66
C LYS A 78 14.29 -9.25 -7.25
N ALA A 79 13.15 -9.76 -6.78
CA ALA A 79 13.06 -10.50 -5.52
C ALA A 79 13.65 -11.92 -5.66
N ALA A 80 13.40 -12.57 -6.81
CA ALA A 80 13.92 -13.86 -7.22
C ALA A 80 13.77 -14.02 -8.75
N ASP A 81 14.39 -15.08 -9.31
CA ASP A 81 14.23 -15.41 -10.72
C ASP A 81 12.78 -15.85 -11.02
N GLY A 82 12.27 -15.47 -12.19
CA GLY A 82 10.90 -15.73 -12.62
C GLY A 82 9.84 -14.83 -11.98
N VAL A 83 10.18 -14.03 -10.97
CA VAL A 83 9.26 -13.08 -10.32
C VAL A 83 9.29 -11.74 -11.02
N VAL A 84 8.12 -11.23 -11.41
CA VAL A 84 7.98 -9.92 -12.04
C VAL A 84 7.95 -8.83 -10.97
N THR A 85 8.77 -7.78 -11.16
CA THR A 85 8.70 -6.56 -10.36
C THR A 85 7.80 -5.56 -11.06
N VAL A 86 6.88 -4.96 -10.30
CA VAL A 86 5.80 -4.09 -10.80
C VAL A 86 5.81 -2.73 -10.13
N GLY A 87 5.20 -1.74 -10.79
CA GLY A 87 4.88 -0.42 -10.27
C GLY A 87 3.43 -0.30 -9.84
N GLU A 88 3.00 0.95 -9.65
CA GLU A 88 1.67 1.27 -9.11
C GLU A 88 0.55 0.91 -10.09
N LEU A 89 0.73 1.14 -11.39
CA LEU A 89 -0.30 0.85 -12.38
C LEU A 89 -0.53 -0.64 -12.55
N GLU A 90 0.54 -1.42 -12.66
CA GLU A 90 0.47 -2.89 -12.74
C GLU A 90 -0.09 -3.51 -11.44
N LEU A 91 0.10 -2.83 -10.28
CA LEU A 91 -0.57 -3.23 -9.05
C LEU A 91 -2.08 -3.05 -9.16
N LEU A 92 -2.57 -1.92 -9.71
CA LEU A 92 -4.00 -1.71 -9.92
C LEU A 92 -4.58 -2.71 -10.93
N GLU A 93 -3.88 -3.00 -12.02
CA GLU A 93 -4.25 -4.05 -12.98
C GLU A 93 -4.33 -5.42 -12.29
N PHE A 94 -3.33 -5.78 -11.47
CA PHE A 94 -3.35 -7.02 -10.70
C PHE A 94 -4.57 -7.10 -9.77
N VAL A 95 -4.95 -6.00 -9.13
CA VAL A 95 -6.14 -5.99 -8.27
C VAL A 95 -7.40 -6.27 -9.07
N ALA A 96 -7.58 -5.64 -10.25
CA ALA A 96 -8.73 -5.89 -11.12
C ALA A 96 -8.76 -7.35 -11.64
N ASP A 97 -7.63 -7.85 -12.12
CA ASP A 97 -7.57 -9.15 -12.80
C ASP A 97 -7.65 -10.33 -11.82
N TYR A 98 -7.05 -10.21 -10.63
CA TYR A 98 -6.86 -11.33 -9.73
C TYR A 98 -7.52 -11.16 -8.36
N VAL A 99 -7.51 -9.96 -7.77
CA VAL A 99 -8.00 -9.81 -6.39
C VAL A 99 -9.52 -9.68 -6.36
N GLU A 100 -10.13 -8.93 -7.27
CA GLU A 100 -11.59 -8.83 -7.41
C GLU A 100 -12.23 -10.17 -7.75
N THR A 101 -11.52 -11.01 -8.51
CA THR A 101 -11.99 -12.33 -8.96
C THR A 101 -11.68 -13.46 -7.98
N ASP A 102 -11.09 -13.16 -6.83
CA ASP A 102 -10.59 -14.12 -5.82
C ASP A 102 -9.55 -15.13 -6.35
N LEU A 103 -8.95 -14.86 -7.50
CA LEU A 103 -7.85 -15.65 -8.07
C LEU A 103 -6.49 -15.25 -7.48
N GLY A 104 -6.41 -14.12 -6.80
CA GLY A 104 -5.18 -13.61 -6.23
C GLY A 104 -5.37 -12.83 -4.95
N LEU A 105 -4.25 -12.44 -4.34
CA LEU A 105 -4.19 -11.62 -3.13
C LEU A 105 -3.14 -10.52 -3.26
N LEU A 106 -3.52 -9.30 -2.86
CA LEU A 106 -2.57 -8.24 -2.58
C LEU A 106 -2.08 -8.42 -1.14
N VAL A 107 -0.81 -8.76 -0.96
CA VAL A 107 -0.23 -9.20 0.31
C VAL A 107 0.67 -8.12 0.91
N ASP A 108 0.27 -7.59 2.05
CA ASP A 108 1.15 -6.82 2.91
C ASP A 108 2.01 -7.78 3.74
N ALA A 109 3.28 -7.91 3.36
CA ALA A 109 4.24 -8.81 4.01
C ALA A 109 4.95 -8.18 5.20
N ARG A 110 4.56 -6.97 5.62
CA ARG A 110 5.10 -6.29 6.80
C ARG A 110 4.61 -6.95 8.09
N LEU A 111 5.27 -6.64 9.19
CA LEU A 111 4.76 -6.98 10.52
C LEU A 111 3.42 -6.28 10.79
N SER A 112 2.56 -6.90 11.60
CA SER A 112 1.19 -6.44 11.85
C SER A 112 1.10 -4.99 12.32
N ASN A 113 2.01 -4.52 13.15
CA ASN A 113 2.04 -3.13 13.61
C ASN A 113 2.18 -2.10 12.46
N TRP A 114 2.83 -2.46 11.36
CA TRP A 114 2.90 -1.61 10.17
C TRP A 114 1.59 -1.66 9.35
N TYR A 115 1.01 -2.84 9.24
CA TYR A 115 -0.29 -3.03 8.60
C TYR A 115 -1.38 -2.22 9.30
N ASP A 116 -1.47 -2.33 10.63
CA ASP A 116 -2.46 -1.63 11.47
C ASP A 116 -2.29 -0.10 11.42
N ALA A 117 -1.05 0.39 11.25
CA ALA A 117 -0.78 1.81 11.10
C ALA A 117 -1.26 2.38 9.76
N GLY A 118 -1.41 1.53 8.73
CA GLY A 118 -1.91 1.88 7.41
C GLY A 118 -1.36 0.97 6.33
N THR A 119 -2.24 0.56 5.41
CA THR A 119 -1.91 -0.34 4.31
C THR A 119 -2.58 0.07 3.01
N ILE A 120 -2.19 -0.53 1.89
CA ILE A 120 -2.87 -0.38 0.60
C ILE A 120 -4.28 -0.96 0.72
N PRO A 121 -5.34 -0.23 0.31
CA PRO A 121 -6.71 -0.73 0.38
C PRO A 121 -6.86 -2.13 -0.23
N GLY A 122 -7.71 -2.98 0.34
CA GLY A 122 -7.96 -4.35 -0.13
C GLY A 122 -6.85 -5.37 0.13
N SER A 123 -5.68 -4.97 0.63
CA SER A 123 -4.61 -5.90 0.99
C SER A 123 -4.96 -6.78 2.19
N VAL A 124 -4.26 -7.89 2.30
CA VAL A 124 -4.32 -8.80 3.45
C VAL A 124 -2.99 -8.79 4.21
N SER A 125 -3.06 -8.85 5.53
CA SER A 125 -1.87 -8.96 6.39
C SER A 125 -1.39 -10.41 6.41
N LEU A 126 -0.27 -10.68 5.72
CA LEU A 126 0.45 -11.94 5.79
C LEU A 126 1.94 -11.63 6.04
N PRO A 127 2.32 -11.36 7.29
CA PRO A 127 3.69 -11.04 7.66
C PRO A 127 4.70 -12.06 7.12
N PHE A 128 5.85 -11.58 6.64
CA PHE A 128 6.88 -12.37 5.95
C PHE A 128 7.33 -13.62 6.71
N ASN A 129 7.30 -13.58 8.04
CA ASN A 129 7.66 -14.70 8.89
C ASN A 129 6.62 -15.83 8.91
N LEU A 130 5.40 -15.59 8.44
CA LEU A 130 4.42 -16.66 8.20
C LEU A 130 4.85 -17.60 7.06
N PHE A 131 5.71 -17.12 6.18
CA PHE A 131 6.25 -17.87 5.05
C PHE A 131 7.58 -18.60 5.35
N ASP A 132 8.02 -18.61 6.61
CA ASP A 132 9.22 -19.36 7.02
C ASP A 132 8.87 -20.85 7.19
N PRO A 133 9.37 -21.73 6.29
CA PRO A 133 9.02 -23.16 6.31
C PRO A 133 9.60 -23.91 7.52
N THR A 134 10.59 -23.35 8.19
CA THR A 134 11.31 -23.99 9.30
C THR A 134 10.98 -23.39 10.66
N GLY A 135 10.66 -22.11 10.70
CA GLY A 135 10.49 -21.33 11.95
C GLY A 135 9.05 -21.06 12.36
N ASN A 136 8.06 -21.36 11.50
CA ASN A 136 6.67 -20.98 11.77
C ASN A 136 5.73 -22.19 11.80
N PRO A 137 5.06 -22.49 12.93
CA PRO A 137 4.08 -23.57 13.00
C PRO A 137 2.82 -23.34 12.12
N PHE A 138 2.54 -22.09 11.77
CA PHE A 138 1.41 -21.73 10.90
C PHE A 138 1.76 -21.77 9.41
N PHE A 139 2.99 -22.08 9.04
CA PHE A 139 3.43 -22.13 7.65
C PHE A 139 2.53 -22.99 6.77
N LYS A 140 2.33 -24.26 7.15
CA LYS A 140 1.49 -25.20 6.37
C LYS A 140 0.05 -24.71 6.21
N PRO A 141 -0.67 -24.31 7.28
CA PRO A 141 -1.99 -23.70 7.15
C PRO A 141 -2.04 -22.48 6.23
N VAL A 142 -1.02 -21.60 6.27
CA VAL A 142 -0.96 -20.42 5.40
C VAL A 142 -0.82 -20.85 3.95
N VAL A 143 0.15 -21.72 3.62
CA VAL A 143 0.36 -22.19 2.25
C VAL A 143 -0.88 -22.92 1.69
N SER A 144 -1.57 -23.71 2.54
CA SER A 144 -2.82 -24.35 2.11
C SER A 144 -3.93 -23.35 1.77
N ARG A 145 -4.05 -22.24 2.50
CA ARG A 145 -5.03 -21.18 2.17
C ARG A 145 -4.66 -20.41 0.89
N LEU A 146 -3.41 -20.47 0.48
CA LEU A 146 -2.95 -19.90 -0.78
C LEU A 146 -3.13 -20.88 -1.97
N GLY A 147 -3.80 -22.02 -1.75
CA GLY A 147 -4.06 -23.02 -2.78
C GLY A 147 -3.01 -24.13 -2.88
N GLY A 148 -2.02 -24.15 -1.97
CA GLY A 148 -1.08 -25.26 -1.89
C GLY A 148 -1.69 -26.50 -1.25
N GLN A 149 -1.45 -27.68 -1.83
CA GLN A 149 -1.88 -28.98 -1.31
C GLN A 149 -0.66 -29.79 -0.90
N LEU A 150 -0.55 -30.13 0.39
CA LEU A 150 0.57 -30.93 0.88
C LEU A 150 0.29 -32.42 0.56
N LYS A 151 1.17 -33.03 -0.26
CA LYS A 151 1.09 -34.44 -0.65
C LYS A 151 1.62 -35.38 0.44
N ALA A 152 1.30 -36.63 0.34
CA ALA A 152 1.74 -37.69 1.28
C ALA A 152 3.27 -37.86 1.31
N ASP A 153 3.96 -37.54 0.21
CA ASP A 153 5.42 -37.59 0.07
C ASP A 153 6.14 -36.37 0.68
N GLY A 154 5.37 -35.40 1.23
CA GLY A 154 5.88 -34.19 1.81
C GLY A 154 6.09 -33.04 0.83
N ASN A 155 5.87 -33.24 -0.45
CA ASN A 155 5.93 -32.20 -1.47
C ASN A 155 4.62 -31.42 -1.54
N TRP A 156 4.68 -30.19 -2.04
CA TRP A 156 3.51 -29.36 -2.31
C TRP A 156 3.04 -29.51 -3.75
N ASP A 157 1.73 -29.47 -3.94
CA ASP A 157 1.07 -29.26 -5.23
C ASP A 157 0.51 -27.85 -5.25
N PHE A 158 0.81 -27.12 -6.30
CA PHE A 158 0.41 -25.71 -6.48
C PHE A 158 -0.48 -25.49 -7.71
N ALA A 159 -1.14 -26.53 -8.22
CA ALA A 159 -2.04 -26.40 -9.36
C ALA A 159 -3.10 -25.31 -9.14
N ASP A 160 -3.67 -25.26 -7.93
CA ASP A 160 -4.71 -24.31 -7.52
C ASP A 160 -4.15 -23.08 -6.80
N ALA A 161 -2.83 -22.84 -6.88
CA ALA A 161 -2.20 -21.72 -6.19
C ALA A 161 -2.72 -20.35 -6.69
N LYS A 162 -3.02 -19.47 -5.76
CA LYS A 162 -3.41 -18.08 -6.03
C LYS A 162 -2.26 -17.26 -6.61
N HIS A 163 -2.57 -16.23 -7.39
CA HIS A 163 -1.60 -15.20 -7.72
C HIS A 163 -1.36 -14.27 -6.52
N LEU A 164 -0.11 -13.94 -6.24
CA LEU A 164 0.24 -13.09 -5.10
C LEU A 164 1.06 -11.90 -5.55
N LEU A 165 0.61 -10.71 -5.21
CA LEU A 165 1.42 -9.50 -5.32
C LEU A 165 1.84 -9.09 -3.92
N LEU A 166 3.14 -9.16 -3.63
CA LEU A 166 3.68 -8.90 -2.30
C LEU A 166 4.40 -7.56 -2.24
N PHE A 167 4.15 -6.81 -1.17
CA PHE A 167 4.85 -5.56 -0.90
C PHE A 167 5.29 -5.45 0.57
N CYS A 168 6.20 -4.50 0.84
CA CYS A 168 6.57 -4.08 2.18
C CYS A 168 6.77 -2.55 2.26
N ASN A 169 7.71 -2.04 3.05
CA ASN A 169 7.81 -0.60 3.26
C ASN A 169 8.45 0.17 2.09
N GLY A 170 9.28 -0.47 1.27
CA GLY A 170 9.97 0.17 0.15
C GLY A 170 11.25 -0.55 -0.25
N PRO A 171 12.05 0.04 -1.15
CA PRO A 171 13.27 -0.60 -1.70
C PRO A 171 14.34 -1.00 -0.69
N TRP A 172 14.24 -0.51 0.53
CA TRP A 172 15.12 -0.80 1.66
C TRP A 172 14.57 -1.86 2.63
N CYS A 173 13.44 -2.47 2.30
CA CYS A 173 12.74 -3.46 3.13
C CYS A 173 12.89 -4.87 2.53
N ASP A 174 13.39 -5.82 3.32
CA ASP A 174 13.63 -7.22 2.91
C ASP A 174 12.42 -8.15 3.15
N GLN A 175 11.34 -7.68 3.75
CA GLN A 175 10.26 -8.55 4.21
C GLN A 175 9.53 -9.25 3.06
N SER A 176 9.05 -8.52 2.06
CA SER A 176 8.40 -9.15 0.90
C SER A 176 9.36 -9.97 0.02
N PRO A 177 10.61 -9.54 -0.29
CA PRO A 177 11.56 -10.41 -0.98
C PRO A 177 11.86 -11.71 -0.23
N ARG A 178 11.92 -11.68 1.10
CA ARG A 178 12.11 -12.88 1.92
C ARG A 178 10.92 -13.83 1.83
N ALA A 179 9.69 -13.29 1.96
CA ALA A 179 8.47 -14.08 1.78
C ALA A 179 8.42 -14.76 0.42
N ILE A 180 8.74 -14.03 -0.66
CA ILE A 180 8.81 -14.54 -2.02
C ILE A 180 9.83 -15.68 -2.14
N ARG A 181 11.07 -15.49 -1.66
CA ARG A 181 12.10 -16.53 -1.71
C ARG A 181 11.71 -17.77 -0.94
N ASN A 182 11.06 -17.64 0.20
CA ASN A 182 10.57 -18.76 0.99
C ASN A 182 9.47 -19.54 0.26
N LEU A 183 8.53 -18.85 -0.40
CA LEU A 183 7.51 -19.50 -1.23
C LEU A 183 8.15 -20.26 -2.40
N ILE A 184 9.11 -19.67 -3.10
CA ILE A 184 9.83 -20.35 -4.20
C ILE A 184 10.58 -21.57 -3.70
N SER A 185 11.20 -21.51 -2.52
CA SER A 185 11.98 -22.63 -1.96
C SER A 185 11.16 -23.89 -1.72
N ILE A 186 9.83 -23.76 -1.63
CA ILE A 186 8.90 -24.88 -1.49
C ILE A 186 8.19 -25.26 -2.79
N GLY A 187 8.57 -24.64 -3.92
CA GLY A 187 8.03 -24.88 -5.24
C GLY A 187 6.80 -24.08 -5.63
N TYR A 188 6.48 -22.98 -4.90
CA TYR A 188 5.41 -22.07 -5.35
C TYR A 188 5.76 -21.50 -6.72
N PRO A 189 4.85 -21.50 -7.72
CA PRO A 189 5.14 -21.04 -9.07
C PRO A 189 5.59 -19.57 -9.10
N ALA A 190 6.79 -19.32 -9.62
CA ALA A 190 7.36 -17.99 -9.66
C ALA A 190 6.53 -17.02 -10.52
N GLU A 191 5.90 -17.51 -11.57
CA GLU A 191 5.01 -16.77 -12.48
C GLU A 191 3.69 -16.32 -11.82
N LYS A 192 3.34 -16.91 -10.68
CA LYS A 192 2.21 -16.49 -9.85
C LYS A 192 2.60 -15.49 -8.75
N LEU A 193 3.88 -15.10 -8.67
CA LEU A 193 4.40 -14.16 -7.70
C LEU A 193 4.81 -12.85 -8.37
N LEU A 194 4.28 -11.75 -7.87
CA LEU A 194 4.66 -10.40 -8.27
C LEU A 194 5.25 -9.65 -7.07
N TYR A 195 6.19 -8.77 -7.35
CA TYR A 195 6.87 -7.96 -6.34
C TYR A 195 6.64 -6.47 -6.57
N TYR A 196 5.86 -5.81 -5.71
CA TYR A 196 5.78 -4.36 -5.70
C TYR A 196 6.91 -3.80 -4.83
N ARG A 197 8.06 -3.53 -5.49
CA ARG A 197 9.30 -3.09 -4.82
C ARG A 197 9.17 -1.71 -4.20
N GLY A 198 8.39 -0.80 -4.81
CA GLY A 198 8.14 0.55 -4.31
C GLY A 198 7.54 0.55 -2.91
N GLY A 199 6.66 -0.40 -2.64
CA GLY A 199 6.00 -0.59 -1.36
C GLY A 199 5.27 0.65 -0.87
N MET A 200 5.04 0.74 0.42
CA MET A 200 4.31 1.87 1.02
C MET A 200 4.99 3.22 0.79
N GLN A 201 6.32 3.27 0.69
CA GLN A 201 7.02 4.53 0.48
C GLN A 201 6.70 5.14 -0.89
N SER A 202 6.76 4.35 -1.97
CA SER A 202 6.40 4.81 -3.31
C SER A 202 4.91 5.12 -3.41
N TRP A 203 4.06 4.24 -2.88
CA TRP A 203 2.62 4.43 -2.81
C TRP A 203 2.23 5.79 -2.20
N LEU A 204 2.78 6.11 -1.04
CA LEU A 204 2.53 7.38 -0.33
C LEU A 204 3.14 8.58 -1.07
N MET A 205 4.31 8.40 -1.70
CA MET A 205 4.98 9.45 -2.47
C MET A 205 4.19 9.84 -3.72
N MET A 206 3.42 8.89 -4.29
CA MET A 206 2.49 9.17 -5.38
C MET A 206 1.17 9.80 -4.89
N GLY A 207 1.00 10.05 -3.59
CA GLY A 207 -0.21 10.61 -3.02
C GLY A 207 -1.39 9.64 -2.99
N LEU A 208 -1.15 8.34 -3.08
CA LEU A 208 -2.17 7.31 -3.09
C LEU A 208 -2.71 7.01 -1.67
N PRO A 209 -3.99 6.67 -1.52
CA PRO A 209 -4.65 6.53 -0.23
C PRO A 209 -4.24 5.27 0.52
N THR A 210 -4.35 5.32 1.84
CA THR A 210 -4.21 4.15 2.71
C THR A 210 -5.45 3.97 3.56
N ILE A 211 -5.68 2.73 3.99
CA ILE A 211 -6.67 2.44 5.02
C ILE A 211 -5.99 1.97 6.30
N LYS A 212 -6.63 2.25 7.43
CA LYS A 212 -6.35 1.55 8.69
C LYS A 212 -7.37 0.44 8.81
N PRO A 213 -6.96 -0.83 8.78
CA PRO A 213 -7.90 -1.91 8.97
C PRO A 213 -8.60 -1.75 10.32
N SER A 214 -9.94 -1.85 10.32
CA SER A 214 -10.67 -1.90 11.58
C SER A 214 -10.22 -3.16 12.30
N GLY A 215 -9.67 -3.03 13.51
CA GLY A 215 -9.25 -4.18 14.30
C GLY A 215 -10.40 -5.19 14.40
N VAL A 216 -10.11 -6.42 14.04
CA VAL A 216 -10.99 -7.59 14.31
C VAL A 216 -10.80 -8.00 15.74
#